data_445a461df14affd8ea1cc546f5cb422a
#
_entry.id   445a461df14affd8ea1cc546f5cb422a
#
_cell.length_a   1.000
_cell.length_b   1.000
_cell.length_c   1.000
_cell.angle_alpha   90.00
_cell.angle_beta   90.00
_cell.angle_gamma   90.00
#
_symmetry.space_group_name_H-M   'P 1'
#
loop_
_entity.id
_entity.type
_entity.pdbx_description
1 polymer ?
#
loop_
_entity_poly.entity_id
_entity_poly.type
_entity_poly.pdbx_seq_one_letter_code
_entity_poly.pdbx_strand_id
1 'polypeptide(L)'
;IFDTNPRTTGNGPTNGFLQSDRDDSISISFEFADGVTLVESIPVSWNHGTIQFSKDTFLLNDSIQIRVIDSDLNLNPEMIDSVTLEVFSDSDVGGLLVNAIETSERSGDFISTITLSADSPSSGNRLYAVPGDTIFAKYDDHTLPKPFSKTDNQYVETFAKIDHSTLPLDRINVSPVFLSDRFENHITSFLSNMQIQIVGSIENQIKYDQEFIYFFQIKNSDGIVTSISWIQGNLSSNQILDISRSWIPEKPDTYILETYVWNSLIKLMPMSPPTFTTIIVN
;
A
#
# COMPACT_ATOMS: atom_id res chain seq x y z
N ILE A 1 48.24 8.08 8.17
CA ILE A 1 46.92 7.55 8.47
C ILE A 1 46.57 6.71 7.27
N PHE A 2 46.65 5.40 7.42
CA PHE A 2 46.17 4.49 6.38
C PHE A 2 44.65 4.48 6.43
N ASP A 3 43.99 4.66 5.28
CA ASP A 3 42.58 4.40 5.17
C ASP A 3 42.36 2.89 5.37
N THR A 4 41.76 2.50 6.46
CA THR A 4 41.73 1.13 6.96
C THR A 4 40.54 0.31 6.45
N ASN A 5 39.85 0.75 5.39
CA ASN A 5 38.87 -0.07 4.72
C ASN A 5 39.49 -0.74 3.49
N PRO A 6 40.06 -1.94 3.61
CA PRO A 6 40.47 -2.70 2.45
C PRO A 6 39.22 -3.04 1.64
N ARG A 7 39.23 -2.60 0.39
CA ARG A 7 38.13 -2.79 -0.52
C ARG A 7 38.32 -4.10 -1.26
N THR A 8 37.29 -4.91 -1.27
CA THR A 8 37.31 -6.15 -2.01
C THR A 8 36.88 -5.89 -3.44
N THR A 9 37.70 -6.18 -4.40
CA THR A 9 37.35 -6.21 -5.81
C THR A 9 37.72 -7.56 -6.39
N GLY A 10 36.96 -8.07 -7.34
CA GLY A 10 37.27 -9.32 -8.06
C GLY A 10 38.45 -9.22 -9.01
N ASN A 11 39.13 -8.07 -9.11
CA ASN A 11 40.12 -7.77 -10.16
C ASN A 11 41.61 -7.79 -9.71
N GLY A 12 41.89 -8.36 -8.54
CA GLY A 12 43.26 -8.47 -8.00
C GLY A 12 43.78 -7.20 -7.33
N PRO A 13 44.90 -7.29 -6.62
CA PRO A 13 45.42 -6.16 -5.86
C PRO A 13 45.95 -5.05 -6.80
N THR A 14 45.37 -3.86 -6.63
CA THR A 14 45.84 -2.62 -7.28
C THR A 14 45.87 -1.54 -6.22
N ASN A 15 46.41 -0.34 -6.55
CA ASN A 15 46.61 0.75 -5.58
C ASN A 15 45.45 1.00 -4.67
N GLY A 16 45.55 0.60 -3.40
CA GLY A 16 44.53 0.75 -2.38
C GLY A 16 43.46 -0.33 -2.33
N PHE A 17 43.51 -1.34 -3.20
CA PHE A 17 42.56 -2.44 -3.26
C PHE A 17 43.25 -3.78 -3.02
N LEU A 18 42.64 -4.64 -2.22
CA LEU A 18 43.02 -6.03 -2.02
C LEU A 18 41.94 -6.91 -2.58
N GLN A 19 42.33 -7.91 -3.38
CA GLN A 19 41.41 -8.96 -3.76
C GLN A 19 41.16 -9.83 -2.52
N SER A 20 39.91 -9.97 -2.13
CA SER A 20 39.49 -10.90 -1.08
C SER A 20 38.09 -11.41 -1.38
N ASP A 21 37.80 -12.57 -0.84
CA ASP A 21 36.52 -13.25 -0.97
C ASP A 21 36.01 -13.59 0.44
N ARG A 22 34.73 -14.00 0.54
CA ARG A 22 34.16 -14.48 1.81
C ARG A 22 35.05 -15.58 2.39
N ASP A 23 35.28 -15.52 3.69
CA ASP A 23 36.11 -16.44 4.49
C ASP A 23 37.63 -16.25 4.32
N ASP A 24 38.06 -15.30 3.51
CA ASP A 24 39.45 -14.86 3.48
C ASP A 24 39.81 -14.13 4.77
N SER A 25 41.09 -13.94 4.98
CA SER A 25 41.62 -13.14 6.09
C SER A 25 42.65 -12.15 5.56
N ILE A 26 42.42 -10.87 5.87
CA ILE A 26 43.38 -9.81 5.54
C ILE A 26 44.31 -9.68 6.72
N SER A 27 45.63 -9.93 6.46
CA SER A 27 46.70 -9.80 7.48
C SER A 27 47.56 -8.60 7.21
N ILE A 28 47.75 -7.78 8.22
CA ILE A 28 48.69 -6.65 8.21
C ILE A 28 49.85 -7.01 9.11
N SER A 29 51.09 -6.96 8.57
CA SER A 29 52.29 -7.14 9.38
C SER A 29 53.13 -5.85 9.36
N PHE A 30 53.63 -5.49 10.51
CA PHE A 30 54.50 -4.32 10.69
C PHE A 30 55.71 -4.71 11.55
N GLU A 31 56.90 -4.58 10.99
CA GLU A 31 58.15 -4.75 11.72
C GLU A 31 58.53 -3.40 12.35
N PHE A 32 58.51 -3.32 13.69
CA PHE A 32 58.77 -2.09 14.41
C PHE A 32 60.16 -2.06 15.08
N ALA A 33 60.85 -3.21 15.16
CA ALA A 33 62.24 -3.38 15.61
C ALA A 33 62.85 -4.57 14.91
N ASP A 34 64.15 -4.64 14.86
CA ASP A 34 64.89 -5.71 14.15
C ASP A 34 64.44 -7.09 14.68
N GLY A 35 63.81 -7.88 13.84
CA GLY A 35 63.24 -9.19 14.16
C GLY A 35 61.99 -9.21 15.01
N VAL A 36 61.32 -8.02 15.23
CA VAL A 36 60.07 -7.96 16.01
C VAL A 36 58.93 -7.48 15.10
N THR A 37 58.03 -8.37 14.74
CA THR A 37 56.89 -8.11 13.85
C THR A 37 55.57 -8.20 14.64
N LEU A 38 54.72 -7.17 14.49
CA LEU A 38 53.34 -7.21 14.88
C LEU A 38 52.51 -7.68 13.70
N VAL A 39 51.59 -8.64 13.93
CA VAL A 39 50.67 -9.14 12.91
C VAL A 39 49.24 -9.07 13.45
N GLU A 40 48.36 -8.43 12.72
CA GLU A 40 46.93 -8.40 12.92
C GLU A 40 46.22 -9.01 11.73
N SER A 41 45.12 -9.73 12.00
CA SER A 41 44.33 -10.39 10.96
C SER A 41 42.85 -10.12 11.17
N ILE A 42 42.16 -9.72 10.08
CA ILE A 42 40.72 -9.42 10.09
C ILE A 42 40.05 -10.37 9.10
N PRO A 43 39.04 -11.15 9.53
CA PRO A 43 38.28 -12.02 8.62
C PRO A 43 37.40 -11.20 7.69
N VAL A 44 37.19 -11.66 6.47
CA VAL A 44 36.25 -11.14 5.50
C VAL A 44 34.96 -11.97 5.58
N SER A 45 33.85 -11.32 5.80
CA SER A 45 32.52 -11.94 5.81
C SER A 45 31.59 -11.18 4.88
N TRP A 46 30.61 -11.91 4.32
CA TRP A 46 29.49 -11.30 3.62
C TRP A 46 28.32 -11.09 4.59
N ASN A 47 27.38 -10.23 4.23
CA ASN A 47 26.22 -9.87 5.03
C ASN A 47 24.94 -10.28 4.29
N HIS A 48 23.81 -10.27 4.99
CA HIS A 48 22.52 -10.32 4.34
C HIS A 48 22.11 -8.90 3.95
N GLY A 49 21.76 -8.74 2.70
CA GLY A 49 21.15 -7.50 2.25
C GLY A 49 19.72 -7.33 2.75
N THR A 50 19.21 -6.12 2.67
CA THR A 50 17.83 -5.78 3.03
C THR A 50 17.20 -4.92 1.96
N ILE A 51 15.88 -5.05 1.77
CA ILE A 51 15.09 -4.22 0.86
C ILE A 51 13.88 -3.66 1.59
N GLN A 52 13.52 -2.40 1.32
CA GLN A 52 12.37 -1.77 1.95
C GLN A 52 11.74 -0.71 1.04
N PHE A 53 10.43 -0.56 1.16
CA PHE A 53 9.71 0.60 0.65
C PHE A 53 9.84 1.78 1.63
N SER A 54 9.73 3.01 1.12
CA SER A 54 9.75 4.22 1.94
C SER A 54 8.55 4.36 2.89
N LYS A 55 7.46 3.62 2.63
CA LYS A 55 6.23 3.55 3.44
C LYS A 55 5.58 2.17 3.29
N ASP A 56 4.73 1.80 4.23
CA ASP A 56 3.96 0.56 4.19
C ASP A 56 2.67 0.68 3.35
N THR A 57 2.28 1.92 2.98
CA THR A 57 1.05 2.20 2.23
C THR A 57 1.25 3.38 1.29
N PHE A 58 0.74 3.25 0.06
CA PHE A 58 0.80 4.26 -1.00
C PHE A 58 -0.57 4.50 -1.62
N LEU A 59 -0.71 5.61 -2.34
CA LEU A 59 -1.85 5.92 -3.19
C LEU A 59 -1.48 5.78 -4.66
N LEU A 60 -2.49 5.64 -5.53
CA LEU A 60 -2.25 5.74 -6.98
C LEU A 60 -1.62 7.08 -7.33
N ASN A 61 -0.72 7.05 -8.31
CA ASN A 61 0.12 8.16 -8.76
C ASN A 61 1.19 8.61 -7.75
N ASP A 62 1.33 7.93 -6.60
CA ASP A 62 2.47 8.19 -5.72
C ASP A 62 3.78 7.80 -6.43
N SER A 63 4.81 8.57 -6.13
CA SER A 63 6.19 8.21 -6.39
C SER A 63 6.70 7.36 -5.23
N ILE A 64 7.12 6.15 -5.53
CA ILE A 64 7.59 5.16 -4.55
C ILE A 64 9.10 5.06 -4.62
N GLN A 65 9.73 5.24 -3.48
CA GLN A 65 11.14 4.96 -3.31
C GLN A 65 11.33 3.55 -2.73
N ILE A 66 12.21 2.78 -3.36
CA ILE A 66 12.65 1.45 -2.92
C ILE A 66 14.12 1.58 -2.58
N ARG A 67 14.51 1.11 -1.40
CA ARG A 67 15.86 1.16 -0.88
C ARG A 67 16.39 -0.24 -0.62
N VAL A 68 17.58 -0.53 -1.14
CA VAL A 68 18.35 -1.73 -0.81
C VAL A 68 19.57 -1.30 -0.03
N ILE A 69 19.87 -2.00 1.05
CA ILE A 69 21.09 -1.83 1.84
C ILE A 69 21.82 -3.15 1.81
N ASP A 70 22.94 -3.18 1.10
CA ASP A 70 23.80 -4.34 0.94
C ASP A 70 25.22 -3.88 0.65
N SER A 71 26.07 -3.94 1.66
CA SER A 71 27.44 -3.48 1.55
C SER A 71 28.28 -4.33 0.59
N ASP A 72 27.88 -5.58 0.36
CA ASP A 72 28.63 -6.52 -0.46
C ASP A 72 28.38 -6.31 -1.96
N LEU A 73 27.34 -5.56 -2.30
CA LEU A 73 27.02 -5.10 -3.67
C LEU A 73 27.78 -3.83 -4.08
N ASN A 74 28.52 -3.19 -3.18
CA ASN A 74 29.48 -2.14 -3.54
C ASN A 74 30.73 -2.81 -4.13
N LEU A 75 30.66 -3.14 -5.41
CA LEU A 75 31.70 -3.90 -6.12
C LEU A 75 32.89 -3.03 -6.52
N ASN A 76 32.64 -1.76 -6.79
CA ASN A 76 33.69 -0.81 -7.17
C ASN A 76 33.61 0.49 -6.36
N PRO A 77 34.32 0.61 -5.25
CA PRO A 77 34.22 1.75 -4.36
C PRO A 77 34.79 3.08 -4.94
N GLU A 78 35.11 3.15 -6.22
CA GLU A 78 35.48 4.37 -6.98
C GLU A 78 34.44 4.74 -8.04
N MET A 79 33.33 3.97 -8.11
CA MET A 79 32.25 4.20 -9.05
C MET A 79 30.90 3.95 -8.34
N ILE A 80 29.86 4.50 -8.91
CA ILE A 80 28.48 4.24 -8.47
C ILE A 80 28.06 2.87 -9.04
N ASP A 81 27.72 1.95 -8.17
CA ASP A 81 27.20 0.63 -8.53
C ASP A 81 25.66 0.64 -8.69
N SER A 82 25.11 -0.44 -9.22
CA SER A 82 23.66 -0.60 -9.37
C SER A 82 23.23 -2.04 -9.17
N VAL A 83 22.00 -2.22 -8.66
CA VAL A 83 21.35 -3.53 -8.48
C VAL A 83 20.01 -3.54 -9.20
N THR A 84 19.69 -4.66 -9.87
CA THR A 84 18.40 -4.83 -10.53
C THR A 84 17.37 -5.35 -9.57
N LEU A 85 16.20 -4.69 -9.51
CA LEU A 85 15.05 -5.06 -8.72
C LEU A 85 13.94 -5.57 -9.63
N GLU A 86 13.23 -6.60 -9.19
CA GLU A 86 11.93 -6.99 -9.73
C GLU A 86 10.83 -6.35 -8.88
N VAL A 87 9.95 -5.57 -9.50
CA VAL A 87 8.85 -4.89 -8.81
C VAL A 87 7.54 -5.23 -9.49
N PHE A 88 6.56 -5.75 -8.76
CA PHE A 88 5.28 -6.20 -9.32
C PHE A 88 4.12 -5.93 -8.35
N SER A 89 2.90 -6.07 -8.84
CA SER A 89 1.67 -5.93 -8.05
C SER A 89 0.77 -7.17 -8.19
N ASP A 90 -0.26 -7.27 -7.36
CA ASP A 90 -1.29 -8.31 -7.49
C ASP A 90 -1.97 -8.26 -8.85
N SER A 91 -2.17 -7.07 -9.41
CA SER A 91 -2.81 -6.87 -10.72
C SER A 91 -1.85 -6.98 -11.90
N ASP A 92 -0.55 -6.93 -11.69
CA ASP A 92 0.49 -7.09 -12.71
C ASP A 92 1.68 -7.88 -12.17
N VAL A 93 1.56 -9.19 -12.21
CA VAL A 93 2.58 -10.15 -11.73
C VAL A 93 3.86 -10.10 -12.60
N GLY A 94 3.75 -9.66 -13.86
CA GLY A 94 4.92 -9.46 -14.74
C GLY A 94 5.76 -8.26 -14.36
N GLY A 95 5.15 -7.23 -13.85
CA GLY A 95 5.76 -6.04 -13.27
C GLY A 95 6.84 -5.35 -14.09
N LEU A 96 7.86 -4.89 -13.38
CA LEU A 96 8.99 -4.12 -13.92
C LEU A 96 10.33 -4.70 -13.45
N LEU A 97 11.34 -4.59 -14.30
CA LEU A 97 12.74 -4.64 -13.90
C LEU A 97 13.26 -3.21 -13.83
N VAL A 98 13.69 -2.78 -12.66
CA VAL A 98 14.21 -1.44 -12.43
C VAL A 98 15.59 -1.50 -11.77
N ASN A 99 16.45 -0.52 -12.07
CA ASN A 99 17.75 -0.44 -11.43
C ASN A 99 17.68 0.50 -10.22
N ALA A 100 18.15 0.02 -9.08
CA ALA A 100 18.48 0.85 -7.94
C ALA A 100 19.95 1.29 -8.07
N ILE A 101 20.19 2.57 -7.89
CA ILE A 101 21.51 3.20 -8.07
C ILE A 101 22.08 3.51 -6.69
N GLU A 102 23.34 3.22 -6.50
CA GLU A 102 24.05 3.51 -5.27
C GLU A 102 24.06 5.00 -4.95
N THR A 103 23.85 5.36 -3.69
CA THR A 103 23.72 6.76 -3.25
C THR A 103 25.06 7.50 -3.22
N SER A 104 26.15 6.77 -3.09
CA SER A 104 27.52 7.28 -3.20
C SER A 104 28.46 6.11 -3.46
N GLU A 105 29.64 6.37 -4.01
CA GLU A 105 30.64 5.40 -4.45
C GLU A 105 31.05 4.32 -3.42
N ARG A 106 30.59 4.42 -2.16
CA ARG A 106 31.03 3.55 -1.05
C ARG A 106 29.93 3.26 -0.05
N SER A 107 28.68 3.45 -0.45
CA SER A 107 27.60 3.38 0.53
C SER A 107 27.05 1.97 0.72
N GLY A 108 27.02 1.14 -0.34
CA GLY A 108 26.24 -0.09 -0.35
C GLY A 108 24.74 0.16 -0.11
N ASP A 109 24.27 1.37 -0.37
CA ASP A 109 22.92 1.85 -0.20
C ASP A 109 22.36 2.30 -1.54
N PHE A 110 21.41 1.54 -2.06
CA PHE A 110 20.89 1.69 -3.42
C PHE A 110 19.44 2.16 -3.39
N ILE A 111 19.10 3.10 -4.26
CA ILE A 111 17.76 3.68 -4.35
C ILE A 111 17.23 3.57 -5.78
N SER A 112 16.00 3.11 -5.88
CA SER A 112 15.18 3.19 -7.10
C SER A 112 13.90 3.97 -6.83
N THR A 113 13.36 4.59 -7.89
CA THR A 113 12.08 5.31 -7.82
C THR A 113 11.17 4.86 -8.95
N ILE A 114 9.96 4.44 -8.59
CA ILE A 114 8.90 4.08 -9.52
C ILE A 114 7.65 4.93 -9.26
N THR A 115 6.70 4.92 -10.18
CA THR A 115 5.41 5.59 -10.03
C THR A 115 4.28 4.58 -10.17
N LEU A 116 3.30 4.61 -9.28
CA LEU A 116 2.08 3.81 -9.42
C LEU A 116 1.14 4.40 -10.46
N SER A 117 0.48 3.55 -11.22
CA SER A 117 -0.49 3.97 -12.24
C SER A 117 -1.63 2.97 -12.37
N ALA A 118 -2.84 3.48 -12.62
CA ALA A 118 -3.97 2.66 -13.03
C ALA A 118 -3.96 2.28 -14.52
N ASP A 119 -2.97 2.74 -15.29
CA ASP A 119 -2.86 2.42 -16.71
C ASP A 119 -2.04 1.15 -16.92
N SER A 120 -2.67 0.12 -17.48
CA SER A 120 -2.04 -1.14 -17.89
C SER A 120 -1.47 -1.05 -19.32
N PRO A 121 -0.38 -1.76 -19.65
CA PRO A 121 0.51 -2.52 -18.76
C PRO A 121 1.57 -1.64 -18.09
N SER A 122 2.33 -2.22 -17.15
CA SER A 122 3.53 -1.60 -16.60
C SER A 122 4.54 -1.29 -17.70
N SER A 123 5.23 -0.16 -17.59
CA SER A 123 6.21 0.28 -18.59
C SER A 123 7.20 1.31 -18.04
N GLY A 124 8.48 1.16 -18.36
CA GLY A 124 9.54 2.04 -17.91
C GLY A 124 9.70 1.99 -16.38
N ASN A 125 9.41 3.08 -15.69
CA ASN A 125 9.37 3.15 -14.22
C ASN A 125 7.95 3.25 -13.66
N ARG A 126 6.94 2.96 -14.48
CA ARG A 126 5.52 3.05 -14.10
C ARG A 126 4.96 1.65 -13.89
N LEU A 127 4.64 1.32 -12.64
CA LEU A 127 4.02 0.06 -12.24
C LEU A 127 2.50 0.18 -12.34
N TYR A 128 1.87 -0.73 -13.09
CA TYR A 128 0.42 -0.88 -13.08
C TYR A 128 -0.02 -1.52 -11.77
N ALA A 129 -0.97 -0.88 -11.12
CA ALA A 129 -1.59 -1.41 -9.92
C ALA A 129 -2.93 -0.74 -9.67
N VAL A 130 -3.81 -1.39 -8.92
CA VAL A 130 -5.10 -0.85 -8.53
C VAL A 130 -5.18 -0.71 -7.00
N PRO A 131 -6.02 0.19 -6.50
CA PRO A 131 -6.25 0.29 -5.06
C PRO A 131 -6.72 -1.04 -4.46
N GLY A 132 -6.12 -1.41 -3.34
CA GLY A 132 -6.30 -2.72 -2.70
C GLY A 132 -5.20 -3.72 -3.01
N ASP A 133 -4.41 -3.52 -4.08
CA ASP A 133 -3.27 -4.36 -4.41
C ASP A 133 -2.19 -4.31 -3.32
N THR A 134 -1.46 -5.40 -3.24
CA THR A 134 -0.14 -5.44 -2.62
C THR A 134 0.90 -5.26 -3.72
N ILE A 135 1.88 -4.41 -3.47
CA ILE A 135 3.07 -4.28 -4.33
C ILE A 135 4.24 -4.97 -3.65
N PHE A 136 5.07 -5.59 -4.46
CA PHE A 136 6.24 -6.33 -4.02
C PHE A 136 7.49 -5.78 -4.70
N ALA A 137 8.61 -5.79 -3.99
CA ALA A 137 9.92 -5.55 -4.56
C ALA A 137 10.89 -6.59 -4.05
N LYS A 138 11.70 -7.16 -4.93
CA LYS A 138 12.71 -8.14 -4.57
C LYS A 138 13.97 -7.97 -5.39
N TYR A 139 15.08 -8.42 -4.84
CA TYR A 139 16.34 -8.61 -5.57
C TYR A 139 16.98 -9.93 -5.17
N ASP A 140 17.93 -10.38 -6.00
CA ASP A 140 18.64 -11.63 -5.80
C ASP A 140 19.99 -11.33 -5.12
N ASP A 141 20.10 -11.71 -3.84
CA ASP A 141 21.33 -11.58 -3.06
C ASP A 141 22.23 -12.79 -3.31
N HIS A 142 23.35 -12.57 -3.99
CA HIS A 142 24.38 -13.57 -4.30
C HIS A 142 25.56 -13.53 -3.32
N THR A 143 25.54 -12.64 -2.34
CA THR A 143 26.64 -12.40 -1.39
C THR A 143 26.28 -12.84 0.03
N LEU A 144 25.76 -14.05 0.16
CA LEU A 144 25.24 -14.56 1.41
C LEU A 144 26.35 -14.96 2.40
N PRO A 145 26.19 -14.70 3.72
CA PRO A 145 27.12 -15.12 4.75
C PRO A 145 27.01 -16.64 5.01
N LYS A 146 27.92 -17.20 5.84
CA LYS A 146 27.73 -18.57 6.35
C LYS A 146 26.39 -18.70 7.12
N PRO A 147 25.67 -19.84 7.02
CA PRO A 147 26.13 -21.16 6.50
C PRO A 147 25.92 -21.39 5.00
N PHE A 148 25.49 -20.39 4.22
CA PHE A 148 25.25 -20.53 2.78
C PHE A 148 26.54 -20.84 2.05
N SER A 149 26.46 -21.57 0.92
CA SER A 149 27.56 -21.74 -0.02
C SER A 149 27.86 -20.42 -0.75
N LYS A 150 29.08 -20.24 -1.28
CA LYS A 150 29.43 -19.07 -2.11
C LYS A 150 28.65 -19.00 -3.44
N THR A 151 28.01 -20.09 -3.84
CA THR A 151 27.20 -20.19 -5.06
C THR A 151 25.71 -20.10 -4.80
N ASP A 152 25.30 -20.05 -3.53
CA ASP A 152 23.91 -19.89 -3.17
C ASP A 152 23.49 -18.44 -3.38
N ASN A 153 22.21 -18.26 -3.69
CA ASN A 153 21.56 -16.96 -3.76
C ASN A 153 20.21 -17.01 -3.02
N GLN A 154 19.74 -15.89 -2.61
CA GLN A 154 18.45 -15.74 -1.94
C GLN A 154 17.73 -14.51 -2.40
N TYR A 155 16.44 -14.66 -2.75
CA TYR A 155 15.59 -13.50 -2.96
C TYR A 155 15.30 -12.81 -1.63
N VAL A 156 15.64 -11.52 -1.56
CA VAL A 156 15.27 -10.64 -0.47
C VAL A 156 14.08 -9.82 -0.94
N GLU A 157 12.96 -9.90 -0.21
CA GLU A 157 11.68 -9.36 -0.65
C GLU A 157 11.06 -8.44 0.41
N THR A 158 10.32 -7.44 -0.04
CA THR A 158 9.49 -6.56 0.77
C THR A 158 8.16 -6.30 0.08
N PHE A 159 7.15 -5.86 0.83
CA PHE A 159 5.85 -5.52 0.30
C PHE A 159 5.28 -4.25 0.93
N ALA A 160 4.36 -3.60 0.22
CA ALA A 160 3.56 -2.49 0.70
C ALA A 160 2.14 -2.57 0.09
N LYS A 161 1.19 -1.82 0.63
CA LYS A 161 -0.20 -1.83 0.15
C LYS A 161 -0.54 -0.56 -0.60
N ILE A 162 -1.44 -0.69 -1.57
CA ILE A 162 -2.04 0.46 -2.24
C ILE A 162 -3.38 0.75 -1.59
N ASP A 163 -3.50 1.91 -0.99
CA ASP A 163 -4.75 2.37 -0.42
C ASP A 163 -5.63 3.05 -1.48
N HIS A 164 -6.88 3.28 -1.14
CA HIS A 164 -7.88 3.85 -2.03
C HIS A 164 -7.62 5.34 -2.27
N SER A 165 -7.33 5.71 -3.52
CA SER A 165 -6.96 7.08 -3.91
C SER A 165 -8.12 8.04 -4.11
N THR A 166 -9.36 7.54 -4.14
CA THR A 166 -10.53 8.41 -4.25
C THR A 166 -10.76 9.12 -2.92
N LEU A 167 -11.10 10.40 -2.98
CA LEU A 167 -11.63 11.10 -1.80
C LEU A 167 -12.66 10.19 -1.16
N PRO A 168 -12.60 9.93 0.14
CA PRO A 168 -13.47 8.94 0.79
C PRO A 168 -14.95 9.11 0.41
N LEU A 169 -15.40 10.34 0.23
CA LEU A 169 -16.79 10.68 -0.06
C LEU A 169 -17.21 10.47 -1.53
N ASP A 170 -16.28 10.18 -2.43
CA ASP A 170 -16.57 9.97 -3.86
C ASP A 170 -16.60 8.49 -4.26
N ARG A 171 -16.48 7.58 -3.29
CA ARG A 171 -16.42 6.14 -3.55
C ARG A 171 -17.75 5.54 -3.92
N ILE A 172 -18.82 6.03 -3.28
CA ILE A 172 -20.18 5.60 -3.53
C ILE A 172 -21.06 6.80 -3.84
N ASN A 173 -21.73 6.76 -4.98
CA ASN A 173 -22.78 7.68 -5.31
C ASN A 173 -24.09 7.22 -4.65
N VAL A 174 -24.78 8.13 -3.95
CA VAL A 174 -26.03 7.85 -3.26
C VAL A 174 -27.15 8.64 -3.91
N SER A 175 -28.17 7.96 -4.41
CA SER A 175 -29.35 8.64 -4.96
C SER A 175 -30.18 9.32 -3.86
N PRO A 176 -30.89 10.42 -4.17
CA PRO A 176 -31.91 10.94 -3.28
C PRO A 176 -32.92 9.87 -2.91
N VAL A 177 -33.23 9.77 -1.61
CA VAL A 177 -34.20 8.81 -1.09
C VAL A 177 -35.61 9.30 -1.37
N PHE A 178 -36.49 8.40 -1.76
CA PHE A 178 -37.93 8.66 -1.89
C PHE A 178 -38.77 7.68 -1.06
N LEU A 179 -40.01 8.03 -0.83
CA LEU A 179 -40.95 7.21 -0.09
C LEU A 179 -41.91 6.53 -1.06
N SER A 180 -42.26 5.28 -0.78
CA SER A 180 -43.27 4.56 -1.51
C SER A 180 -44.28 3.83 -0.57
N ASP A 181 -45.47 3.59 -1.06
CA ASP A 181 -46.43 2.72 -0.44
C ASP A 181 -46.11 1.22 -0.70
N ARG A 182 -46.91 0.33 -0.19
CA ARG A 182 -46.76 -1.12 -0.43
C ARG A 182 -46.95 -1.57 -1.88
N PHE A 183 -47.44 -0.67 -2.75
CA PHE A 183 -47.64 -0.92 -4.19
C PHE A 183 -46.57 -0.21 -5.04
N GLU A 184 -45.53 0.26 -4.41
CA GLU A 184 -44.41 0.98 -5.04
C GLU A 184 -44.79 2.34 -5.63
N ASN A 185 -45.96 2.91 -5.28
CA ASN A 185 -46.30 4.26 -5.69
C ASN A 185 -45.52 5.28 -4.86
N HIS A 186 -44.99 6.27 -5.48
CA HIS A 186 -44.33 7.40 -4.80
C HIS A 186 -45.35 8.17 -3.95
N ILE A 187 -44.99 8.43 -2.70
CA ILE A 187 -45.81 9.20 -1.76
C ILE A 187 -44.99 10.34 -1.15
N THR A 188 -45.63 11.47 -0.89
CA THR A 188 -44.98 12.63 -0.27
C THR A 188 -45.49 12.92 1.14
N SER A 189 -46.67 12.42 1.48
CA SER A 189 -47.23 12.49 2.81
C SER A 189 -48.13 11.27 3.08
N PHE A 190 -48.28 10.89 4.33
CA PHE A 190 -49.07 9.72 4.75
C PHE A 190 -49.49 9.87 6.21
N LEU A 191 -50.39 8.98 6.68
CA LEU A 191 -50.88 8.99 8.03
C LEU A 191 -49.95 8.22 8.97
N SER A 192 -49.95 8.60 10.25
CA SER A 192 -49.32 7.81 11.30
C SER A 192 -49.85 6.37 11.33
N ASN A 193 -49.05 5.42 11.81
CA ASN A 193 -49.30 3.99 11.82
C ASN A 193 -49.47 3.33 10.42
N MET A 194 -49.19 4.04 9.34
CA MET A 194 -49.03 3.42 8.01
C MET A 194 -47.63 2.91 7.78
N GLN A 195 -47.51 1.71 7.24
CA GLN A 195 -46.23 1.19 6.77
C GLN A 195 -45.88 1.80 5.42
N ILE A 196 -44.69 2.39 5.33
CA ILE A 196 -44.10 2.91 4.12
C ILE A 196 -42.78 2.22 3.84
N GLN A 197 -42.31 2.35 2.58
CA GLN A 197 -40.98 1.97 2.17
C GLN A 197 -40.13 3.22 1.94
N ILE A 198 -38.93 3.22 2.48
CA ILE A 198 -37.90 4.19 2.21
C ILE A 198 -37.01 3.56 1.16
N VAL A 199 -36.94 4.14 -0.03
CA VAL A 199 -36.25 3.58 -1.18
C VAL A 199 -35.13 4.52 -1.62
N GLY A 200 -33.95 3.98 -1.84
CA GLY A 200 -32.79 4.67 -2.39
C GLY A 200 -31.92 3.72 -3.17
N SER A 201 -30.93 4.23 -3.88
CA SER A 201 -29.93 3.41 -4.54
C SER A 201 -28.53 3.90 -4.23
N ILE A 202 -27.57 2.99 -4.27
CA ILE A 202 -26.15 3.27 -4.17
C ILE A 202 -25.43 2.68 -5.37
N GLU A 203 -24.40 3.37 -5.83
CA GLU A 203 -23.59 2.97 -6.97
C GLU A 203 -22.12 3.01 -6.60
N ASN A 204 -21.40 1.92 -6.86
CA ASN A 204 -19.96 1.88 -6.69
C ASN A 204 -19.28 2.65 -7.82
N GLN A 205 -18.62 3.77 -7.51
CA GLN A 205 -17.94 4.65 -8.47
C GLN A 205 -16.52 4.20 -8.80
N ILE A 206 -16.04 3.13 -8.17
CA ILE A 206 -14.67 2.65 -8.36
C ILE A 206 -14.62 1.27 -9.00
N LYS A 207 -13.46 0.92 -9.58
CA LYS A 207 -13.28 -0.26 -10.44
C LYS A 207 -13.04 -1.57 -9.68
N TYR A 208 -13.33 -1.63 -8.38
CA TYR A 208 -13.15 -2.83 -7.55
C TYR A 208 -14.27 -2.93 -6.51
N ASP A 209 -14.42 -4.12 -5.96
CA ASP A 209 -15.46 -4.43 -4.98
C ASP A 209 -15.25 -3.65 -3.68
N GLN A 210 -16.33 -3.19 -3.08
CA GLN A 210 -16.32 -2.44 -1.82
C GLN A 210 -17.30 -3.03 -0.82
N GLU A 211 -16.84 -3.29 0.40
CA GLU A 211 -17.73 -3.48 1.53
C GLU A 211 -18.40 -2.15 1.86
N PHE A 212 -19.69 -2.20 2.20
CA PHE A 212 -20.45 -1.02 2.59
C PHE A 212 -21.41 -1.32 3.73
N ILE A 213 -21.74 -0.26 4.48
CA ILE A 213 -22.88 -0.21 5.38
C ILE A 213 -23.67 1.05 5.04
N TYR A 214 -24.93 0.87 4.71
CA TYR A 214 -25.89 1.95 4.46
C TYR A 214 -26.80 2.13 5.66
N PHE A 215 -26.72 3.28 6.32
CA PHE A 215 -27.53 3.63 7.48
C PHE A 215 -28.72 4.47 7.11
N PHE A 216 -29.85 4.20 7.77
CA PHE A 216 -31.04 5.03 7.81
C PHE A 216 -31.23 5.50 9.25
N GLN A 217 -31.21 6.79 9.48
CA GLN A 217 -31.50 7.40 10.76
C GLN A 217 -32.66 8.36 10.60
N ILE A 218 -33.73 8.20 11.43
CA ILE A 218 -34.88 9.06 11.39
C ILE A 218 -34.99 9.81 12.72
N LYS A 219 -35.08 11.13 12.63
CA LYS A 219 -35.27 12.05 13.76
C LYS A 219 -36.62 12.72 13.67
N ASN A 220 -37.27 12.95 14.82
CA ASN A 220 -38.46 13.76 14.91
C ASN A 220 -38.15 15.26 14.87
N SER A 221 -39.15 16.13 14.93
CA SER A 221 -38.99 17.59 14.94
C SER A 221 -38.17 18.13 16.11
N ASP A 222 -38.08 17.41 17.22
CA ASP A 222 -37.22 17.73 18.37
C ASP A 222 -35.75 17.30 18.21
N GLY A 223 -35.42 16.70 17.07
CA GLY A 223 -34.07 16.15 16.80
C GLY A 223 -33.78 14.81 17.49
N ILE A 224 -34.77 14.19 18.10
CA ILE A 224 -34.61 12.89 18.77
C ILE A 224 -34.67 11.77 17.73
N VAL A 225 -33.68 10.87 17.77
CA VAL A 225 -33.62 9.69 16.91
C VAL A 225 -34.77 8.73 17.31
N THR A 226 -35.71 8.52 16.41
CA THR A 226 -36.88 7.63 16.60
C THR A 226 -36.67 6.27 15.92
N SER A 227 -35.82 6.18 14.92
CA SER A 227 -35.48 4.94 14.25
C SER A 227 -34.05 4.98 13.73
N ILE A 228 -33.34 3.85 13.85
CA ILE A 228 -32.05 3.61 13.21
C ILE A 228 -32.03 2.20 12.65
N SER A 229 -31.58 2.05 11.44
CA SER A 229 -31.38 0.74 10.81
C SER A 229 -30.26 0.79 9.78
N TRP A 230 -29.73 -0.34 9.41
CA TRP A 230 -28.68 -0.43 8.41
C TRP A 230 -28.79 -1.70 7.57
N ILE A 231 -28.18 -1.64 6.40
CA ILE A 231 -27.94 -2.76 5.50
C ILE A 231 -26.45 -2.79 5.21
N GLN A 232 -25.87 -3.97 5.22
CA GLN A 232 -24.45 -4.16 4.89
C GLN A 232 -24.29 -5.20 3.80
N GLY A 233 -23.24 -5.07 3.02
CA GLY A 233 -22.94 -6.00 1.94
C GLY A 233 -21.63 -5.67 1.24
N ASN A 234 -21.47 -6.31 0.09
CA ASN A 234 -20.39 -6.01 -0.85
C ASN A 234 -20.98 -5.51 -2.16
N LEU A 235 -20.41 -4.46 -2.72
CA LEU A 235 -20.85 -3.81 -3.95
C LEU A 235 -19.74 -4.00 -5.00
N SER A 236 -20.04 -4.76 -6.04
CA SER A 236 -19.07 -4.99 -7.12
C SER A 236 -18.75 -3.71 -7.89
N SER A 237 -17.64 -3.71 -8.62
CA SER A 237 -17.24 -2.58 -9.46
C SER A 237 -18.39 -2.10 -10.34
N ASN A 238 -18.68 -0.79 -10.30
CA ASN A 238 -19.75 -0.13 -11.05
C ASN A 238 -21.16 -0.70 -10.83
N GLN A 239 -21.36 -1.48 -9.79
CA GLN A 239 -22.68 -2.03 -9.46
C GLN A 239 -23.59 -0.95 -8.88
N ILE A 240 -24.84 -0.94 -9.33
CA ILE A 240 -25.95 -0.21 -8.70
C ILE A 240 -26.76 -1.20 -7.88
N LEU A 241 -27.08 -0.80 -6.65
CA LEU A 241 -27.90 -1.60 -5.73
C LEU A 241 -29.06 -0.74 -5.22
N ASP A 242 -30.29 -1.18 -5.47
CA ASP A 242 -31.49 -0.60 -4.89
C ASP A 242 -31.69 -1.13 -3.48
N ILE A 243 -31.93 -0.21 -2.56
CA ILE A 243 -32.08 -0.47 -1.14
C ILE A 243 -33.43 0.03 -0.69
N SER A 244 -34.19 -0.83 -0.02
CA SER A 244 -35.47 -0.49 0.54
C SER A 244 -35.58 -0.88 2.01
N ARG A 245 -36.18 0.01 2.82
CA ARG A 245 -36.43 -0.22 4.24
C ARG A 245 -37.82 0.19 4.63
N SER A 246 -38.56 -0.73 5.29
CA SER A 246 -39.89 -0.43 5.87
C SER A 246 -39.75 0.43 7.12
N TRP A 247 -40.65 1.39 7.25
CA TRP A 247 -40.80 2.21 8.44
C TRP A 247 -42.28 2.48 8.74
N ILE A 248 -42.64 2.53 10.03
CA ILE A 248 -43.99 2.86 10.53
C ILE A 248 -43.84 3.98 11.54
N PRO A 249 -44.26 5.22 11.24
CA PRO A 249 -44.24 6.31 12.20
C PRO A 249 -45.39 6.15 13.19
N GLU A 250 -45.13 6.34 14.47
CA GLU A 250 -46.14 6.19 15.53
C GLU A 250 -47.00 7.43 15.72
N LYS A 251 -46.51 8.60 15.35
CA LYS A 251 -47.14 9.90 15.60
C LYS A 251 -47.09 10.80 14.40
N PRO A 252 -48.09 11.69 14.20
CA PRO A 252 -48.01 12.82 13.29
C PRO A 252 -46.84 13.73 13.70
N ASP A 253 -45.94 14.03 12.79
CA ASP A 253 -44.81 14.92 13.02
C ASP A 253 -44.08 15.20 11.67
N THR A 254 -43.13 16.13 11.71
CA THR A 254 -42.13 16.31 10.63
C THR A 254 -40.87 15.59 11.00
N TYR A 255 -40.52 14.56 10.24
CA TYR A 255 -39.33 13.77 10.47
C TYR A 255 -38.24 14.15 9.48
N ILE A 256 -36.98 13.97 9.90
CA ILE A 256 -35.81 14.09 9.05
C ILE A 256 -35.18 12.70 8.91
N LEU A 257 -35.16 12.18 7.71
CA LEU A 257 -34.41 10.98 7.34
C LEU A 257 -33.01 11.39 6.92
N GLU A 258 -32.03 10.84 7.58
CA GLU A 258 -30.62 10.98 7.27
C GLU A 258 -30.06 9.64 6.80
N THR A 259 -29.30 9.64 5.72
CA THR A 259 -28.62 8.42 5.27
C THR A 259 -27.11 8.62 5.19
N TYR A 260 -26.39 7.56 5.50
CA TYR A 260 -24.92 7.54 5.54
C TYR A 260 -24.42 6.24 4.93
N VAL A 261 -23.34 6.32 4.18
CA VAL A 261 -22.65 5.13 3.68
C VAL A 261 -21.23 5.11 4.24
N TRP A 262 -20.91 4.04 4.95
CA TRP A 262 -19.58 3.80 5.52
C TRP A 262 -19.01 2.47 5.00
N ASN A 263 -17.67 2.31 5.09
CA ASN A 263 -17.04 1.05 4.71
C ASN A 263 -17.31 -0.09 5.70
N SER A 264 -17.35 0.19 7.00
CA SER A 264 -17.63 -0.81 8.05
C SER A 264 -17.95 -0.14 9.38
N LEU A 265 -18.53 -0.90 10.32
CA LEU A 265 -18.74 -0.47 11.71
C LEU A 265 -17.44 -0.37 12.52
N ILE A 266 -16.36 -0.98 12.03
CA ILE A 266 -15.06 -1.00 12.74
C ILE A 266 -14.20 0.18 12.31
N LYS A 267 -14.06 0.39 10.99
CA LYS A 267 -13.21 1.46 10.45
C LYS A 267 -13.88 2.82 10.41
N LEU A 268 -15.23 2.87 10.40
CA LEU A 268 -16.07 4.08 10.45
C LEU A 268 -15.70 5.13 9.40
N MET A 269 -15.21 4.71 8.22
CA MET A 269 -14.80 5.62 7.15
C MET A 269 -16.00 5.93 6.24
N PRO A 270 -16.40 7.20 6.08
CA PRO A 270 -17.48 7.55 5.19
C PRO A 270 -17.08 7.34 3.72
N MET A 271 -18.03 6.88 2.90
CA MET A 271 -17.83 6.58 1.48
C MET A 271 -18.65 7.46 0.55
N SER A 272 -19.55 8.26 1.11
CA SER A 272 -20.37 9.27 0.40
C SER A 272 -20.68 10.43 1.33
N PRO A 273 -21.07 11.60 0.80
CA PRO A 273 -21.74 12.64 1.59
C PRO A 273 -23.03 12.10 2.18
N PRO A 274 -23.48 12.57 3.37
CA PRO A 274 -24.77 12.22 3.91
C PRO A 274 -25.90 12.82 3.08
N THR A 275 -27.06 12.14 3.01
CA THR A 275 -28.27 12.70 2.40
C THR A 275 -29.33 13.00 3.45
N PHE A 276 -30.18 13.97 3.17
CA PHE A 276 -31.24 14.41 4.07
C PHE A 276 -32.56 14.52 3.31
N THR A 277 -33.61 13.94 3.88
CA THR A 277 -34.97 13.99 3.31
C THR A 277 -35.98 14.32 4.40
N THR A 278 -36.81 15.33 4.18
CA THR A 278 -37.90 15.68 5.08
C THR A 278 -39.12 14.83 4.79
N ILE A 279 -39.73 14.27 5.83
CA ILE A 279 -40.88 13.39 5.77
C ILE A 279 -42.01 14.00 6.59
N ILE A 280 -43.16 14.23 5.98
CA ILE A 280 -44.37 14.76 6.66
C ILE A 280 -45.34 13.64 6.93
N VAL A 281 -45.65 13.42 8.20
CA VAL A 281 -46.61 12.42 8.71
C VAL A 281 -47.81 13.16 9.29
N ASN A 282 -49.01 12.88 8.78
CA ASN A 282 -50.28 13.47 9.20
C ASN A 282 -51.01 12.62 10.21
#